data_5adf730ebf969bd2aa8b8d78cd313473
#
_entry.id   5adf730ebf969bd2aa8b8d78cd313473
#
_cell.length_a   1.000
_cell.length_b   1.000
_cell.length_c   1.000
_cell.angle_alpha   90.00
_cell.angle_beta   90.00
_cell.angle_gamma   90.00
#
_symmetry.space_group_name_H-M   'P 1'
#
loop_
_entity.id
_entity.type
_entity.pdbx_description
1 polymer ?
#
loop_
_entity_poly.entity_id
_entity_poly.type
_entity_poly.pdbx_seq_one_letter_code
_entity_poly.pdbx_strand_id
1 'polypeptide(L)'
;MHNDKQLAQLAEPHHRGEAREIAAIDLGSNSFHMIVARIINGSIQVLSRLKQKVRLADGLDEHNVLSQEAIERGVNCLALFAERLQGFAPEDVNVVGTYTLRRAVNNDKFLRQAAAVFPYPINIISGQTEAKTIYAGVCHTQPESGRKLVIDIGGGSTEMIIGDDFTPLVAESRHMGCVSFAKKFFPNGEISKENFEQARQSAVNKIEDLSWEYRKLGWQSVLGSSGTIKTVYQVITATLDPNGIITAERLQNLIDRTLQASHFEELNIAGLNPDRVDVFVPGLAILSAVFDVFGLENMRYSDGALREGVIYSLEKNFQVSDIRTRTALGLAEQFNLDLEQADRVANSAKTLIDQYTHWQKPHLADEMKNLLIWAARLLEVGIVINHRNVQKHSAYILQNMELPGFDREQQRLLVNLVRYHTGAFKKNDLPIFARYADEDVLVLLLLLRISVILNKSRQATDCTDKINLRINRALQTWELTFEKHYLDNNPLVWNELRLESNLLKDLELSLIFN
;
A
#
# COMPACT_ATOMS: atom_id res chain seq x y z
N MET A 1 3.31 -0.43 -27.73
CA MET A 1 4.61 -0.88 -28.30
C MET A 1 5.81 -0.80 -27.36
N HIS A 2 5.85 0.11 -26.38
CA HIS A 2 6.99 0.14 -25.42
C HIS A 2 6.79 -0.86 -24.27
N ASN A 3 5.57 -1.14 -23.87
CA ASN A 3 5.23 -2.09 -22.80
C ASN A 3 5.37 -3.57 -23.21
N ASP A 4 5.13 -3.89 -24.46
CA ASP A 4 5.16 -5.29 -24.94
C ASP A 4 6.59 -5.87 -25.00
N LYS A 5 7.60 -5.01 -25.21
CA LYS A 5 9.01 -5.44 -25.17
C LYS A 5 9.53 -5.66 -23.76
N GLN A 6 8.99 -4.95 -22.74
CA GLN A 6 9.34 -5.18 -21.34
C GLN A 6 8.70 -6.46 -20.78
N LEU A 7 7.48 -6.78 -21.23
CA LEU A 7 6.81 -8.04 -20.87
C LEU A 7 7.51 -9.28 -21.47
N ALA A 8 8.07 -9.15 -22.66
CA ALA A 8 8.84 -10.23 -23.30
C ALA A 8 10.21 -10.46 -22.66
N GLN A 9 10.83 -9.46 -22.05
CA GLN A 9 12.10 -9.61 -21.31
C GLN A 9 11.92 -10.25 -19.92
N LEU A 10 10.71 -10.28 -19.37
CA LEU A 10 10.38 -10.99 -18.12
C LEU A 10 10.04 -12.47 -18.35
N ALA A 11 9.93 -12.91 -19.60
CA ALA A 11 9.60 -14.29 -19.98
C ALA A 11 10.81 -15.21 -20.21
N GLU A 12 12.03 -14.76 -19.92
CA GLU A 12 13.15 -15.71 -19.83
C GLU A 12 12.95 -16.61 -18.60
N PRO A 13 13.17 -17.93 -18.72
CA PRO A 13 13.02 -18.84 -17.59
C PRO A 13 14.07 -18.48 -16.54
N HIS A 14 13.70 -17.60 -15.61
CA HIS A 14 14.52 -17.36 -14.44
C HIS A 14 14.66 -18.69 -13.71
N HIS A 15 15.89 -19.13 -13.50
CA HIS A 15 16.22 -20.20 -12.59
C HIS A 15 15.32 -20.09 -11.37
N ARG A 16 14.69 -21.19 -10.93
CA ARG A 16 14.00 -21.29 -9.63
C ARG A 16 15.02 -20.88 -8.57
N GLY A 17 15.08 -19.57 -8.29
CA GLY A 17 15.97 -19.01 -7.30
C GLY A 17 15.57 -19.57 -5.93
N GLU A 18 16.54 -20.01 -5.17
CA GLU A 18 16.32 -20.33 -3.76
C GLU A 18 15.67 -19.13 -3.09
N ALA A 19 14.62 -19.39 -2.29
CA ALA A 19 13.91 -18.35 -1.58
C ALA A 19 14.86 -17.68 -0.60
N ARG A 20 15.21 -16.40 -0.85
CA ARG A 20 16.14 -15.62 -0.03
C ARG A 20 15.37 -14.89 1.07
N GLU A 21 15.74 -15.12 2.32
CA GLU A 21 15.18 -14.34 3.44
C GLU A 21 16.04 -13.11 3.71
N ILE A 22 15.37 -11.97 3.89
CA ILE A 22 15.98 -10.66 4.14
C ILE A 22 15.34 -10.01 5.35
N ALA A 23 16.08 -9.12 6.00
CA ALA A 23 15.57 -8.36 7.14
C ALA A 23 15.94 -6.88 7.04
N ALA A 24 15.00 -6.02 7.40
CA ALA A 24 15.22 -4.59 7.58
C ALA A 24 14.90 -4.20 9.01
N ILE A 25 15.78 -3.38 9.60
CA ILE A 25 15.62 -2.88 10.97
C ILE A 25 15.74 -1.37 10.95
N ASP A 26 14.75 -0.73 11.56
CA ASP A 26 14.68 0.71 11.78
C ASP A 26 14.84 0.99 13.29
N LEU A 27 15.90 1.66 13.66
CA LEU A 27 16.18 2.11 15.03
C LEU A 27 15.65 3.53 15.20
N GLY A 28 14.33 3.64 15.34
CA GLY A 28 13.62 4.90 15.45
C GLY A 28 13.68 5.52 16.86
N SER A 29 13.28 6.79 16.96
CA SER A 29 13.32 7.57 18.21
C SER A 29 12.38 7.02 19.30
N ASN A 30 11.20 6.53 18.92
CA ASN A 30 10.20 5.99 19.85
C ASN A 30 10.25 4.46 19.93
N SER A 31 10.40 3.80 18.79
CA SER A 31 10.32 2.35 18.69
C SER A 31 11.36 1.82 17.72
N PHE A 32 11.89 0.63 18.01
CA PHE A 32 12.65 -0.16 17.06
C PHE A 32 11.71 -1.11 16.34
N HIS A 33 11.91 -1.24 15.05
CA HIS A 33 11.08 -2.06 14.20
C HIS A 33 11.96 -3.01 13.39
N MET A 34 11.54 -4.26 13.28
CA MET A 34 12.15 -5.24 12.39
C MET A 34 11.07 -5.83 11.51
N ILE A 35 11.37 -5.96 10.22
CA ILE A 35 10.60 -6.73 9.26
C ILE A 35 11.49 -7.83 8.70
N VAL A 36 10.98 -9.05 8.70
CA VAL A 36 11.60 -10.18 8.02
C VAL A 36 10.73 -10.54 6.84
N ALA A 37 11.32 -10.65 5.68
CA ALA A 37 10.63 -10.95 4.45
C ALA A 37 11.39 -12.01 3.64
N ARG A 38 10.69 -12.68 2.75
CA ARG A 38 11.25 -13.62 1.79
C ARG A 38 11.07 -13.08 0.38
N ILE A 39 12.10 -13.13 -0.42
CA ILE A 39 12.04 -12.84 -1.84
C ILE A 39 11.75 -14.14 -2.58
N ILE A 40 10.64 -14.17 -3.32
CA ILE A 40 10.26 -15.28 -4.18
C ILE A 40 9.97 -14.69 -5.56
N ASN A 41 10.74 -15.06 -6.56
CA ASN A 41 10.54 -14.64 -7.95
C ASN A 41 10.32 -13.13 -8.12
N GLY A 42 11.13 -12.31 -7.42
CA GLY A 42 11.02 -10.85 -7.47
C GLY A 42 9.84 -10.27 -6.71
N SER A 43 9.10 -11.04 -5.92
CA SER A 43 8.05 -10.56 -5.01
C SER A 43 8.50 -10.64 -3.55
N ILE A 44 8.08 -9.68 -2.73
CA ILE A 44 8.38 -9.66 -1.29
C ILE A 44 7.20 -10.25 -0.52
N GLN A 45 7.46 -11.35 0.19
CA GLN A 45 6.54 -11.93 1.14
C GLN A 45 6.98 -11.59 2.56
N VAL A 46 6.20 -10.78 3.29
CA VAL A 46 6.48 -10.48 4.69
C VAL A 46 6.21 -11.72 5.54
N LEU A 47 7.21 -12.17 6.28
CA LEU A 47 7.13 -13.33 7.18
C LEU A 47 6.81 -12.91 8.62
N SER A 48 7.41 -11.80 9.08
CA SER A 48 7.13 -11.29 10.42
C SER A 48 7.43 -9.79 10.54
N ARG A 49 6.72 -9.13 11.45
CA ARG A 49 6.96 -7.76 11.88
C ARG A 49 7.10 -7.74 13.39
N LEU A 50 8.20 -7.20 13.89
CA LEU A 50 8.45 -6.99 15.30
C LEU A 50 8.57 -5.50 15.58
N LYS A 51 7.94 -5.05 16.64
CA LYS A 51 7.99 -3.67 17.11
C LYS A 51 8.21 -3.68 18.61
N GLN A 52 9.22 -2.92 19.07
CA GLN A 52 9.51 -2.71 20.48
C GLN A 52 9.53 -1.22 20.80
N LYS A 53 8.81 -0.81 21.84
CA LYS A 53 8.77 0.57 22.31
C LYS A 53 10.02 0.80 23.18
N VAL A 54 11.08 1.30 22.57
CA VAL A 54 12.40 1.54 23.21
C VAL A 54 12.48 2.92 23.84
N ARG A 55 11.76 3.92 23.26
CA ARG A 55 11.79 5.33 23.70
C ARG A 55 13.21 5.87 23.82
N LEU A 56 14.00 5.67 22.77
CA LEU A 56 15.40 6.08 22.76
C LEU A 56 15.55 7.60 22.92
N ALA A 57 14.65 8.38 22.31
CA ALA A 57 14.66 9.84 22.38
C ALA A 57 14.38 10.40 23.78
N ASP A 58 13.68 9.67 24.63
CA ASP A 58 13.42 10.10 26.02
C ASP A 58 14.72 10.19 26.83
N GLY A 59 15.74 9.40 26.46
CA GLY A 59 17.04 9.41 27.09
C GLY A 59 18.00 10.46 26.55
N LEU A 60 17.62 11.27 25.57
CA LEU A 60 18.45 12.33 25.02
C LEU A 60 18.26 13.61 25.85
N ASP A 61 19.36 14.12 26.44
CA ASP A 61 19.36 15.36 27.21
C ASP A 61 19.47 16.60 26.29
N GLU A 62 19.53 17.79 26.90
CA GLU A 62 19.70 19.08 26.21
C GLU A 62 21.06 19.22 25.50
N HIS A 63 22.07 18.48 25.92
CA HIS A 63 23.39 18.42 25.27
C HIS A 63 23.52 17.30 24.26
N ASN A 64 22.40 16.62 23.92
CA ASN A 64 22.32 15.45 23.04
C ASN A 64 23.16 14.26 23.53
N VAL A 65 23.32 14.09 24.85
CA VAL A 65 23.93 12.89 25.44
C VAL A 65 22.83 11.87 25.72
N LEU A 66 23.01 10.66 25.21
CA LEU A 66 22.08 9.56 25.43
C LEU A 66 22.36 8.90 26.79
N SER A 67 21.32 8.78 27.61
CA SER A 67 21.44 8.19 28.96
C SER A 67 21.80 6.70 28.90
N GLN A 68 22.41 6.18 29.95
CA GLN A 68 22.80 4.77 30.02
C GLN A 68 21.59 3.85 29.99
N GLU A 69 20.50 4.22 30.65
CA GLU A 69 19.25 3.45 30.70
C GLU A 69 18.60 3.35 29.29
N ALA A 70 18.67 4.43 28.49
CA ALA A 70 18.16 4.40 27.12
C ALA A 70 19.03 3.53 26.21
N ILE A 71 20.36 3.57 26.40
CA ILE A 71 21.31 2.69 25.71
C ILE A 71 20.96 1.22 26.01
N GLU A 72 20.79 0.88 27.28
CA GLU A 72 20.49 -0.49 27.73
C GLU A 72 19.16 -0.98 27.17
N ARG A 73 18.11 -0.14 27.17
CA ARG A 73 16.83 -0.51 26.52
C ARG A 73 17.00 -0.84 25.03
N GLY A 74 17.78 -0.02 24.32
CA GLY A 74 18.05 -0.25 22.90
C GLY A 74 18.89 -1.51 22.65
N VAL A 75 19.92 -1.74 23.44
CA VAL A 75 20.81 -2.93 23.36
C VAL A 75 20.01 -4.21 23.66
N ASN A 76 19.18 -4.20 24.69
CA ASN A 76 18.32 -5.34 25.03
C ASN A 76 17.33 -5.65 23.90
N CYS A 77 16.77 -4.63 23.25
CA CYS A 77 15.92 -4.84 22.10
C CYS A 77 16.68 -5.47 20.91
N LEU A 78 17.90 -5.01 20.65
CA LEU A 78 18.76 -5.59 19.61
C LEU A 78 19.14 -7.05 19.91
N ALA A 79 19.36 -7.41 21.16
CA ALA A 79 19.59 -8.80 21.56
C ALA A 79 18.40 -9.69 21.19
N LEU A 80 17.16 -9.25 21.43
CA LEU A 80 15.94 -9.97 21.00
C LEU A 80 15.84 -10.08 19.48
N PHE A 81 16.24 -9.04 18.76
CA PHE A 81 16.23 -9.08 17.30
C PHE A 81 17.29 -10.04 16.76
N ALA A 82 18.47 -10.11 17.39
CA ALA A 82 19.53 -11.04 17.02
C ALA A 82 19.09 -12.51 17.10
N GLU A 83 18.29 -12.87 18.12
CA GLU A 83 17.73 -14.22 18.24
C GLU A 83 16.86 -14.59 17.01
N ARG A 84 16.07 -13.64 16.50
CA ARG A 84 15.20 -13.87 15.32
C ARG A 84 16.00 -13.94 14.01
N LEU A 85 17.19 -13.36 13.99
CA LEU A 85 18.03 -13.27 12.79
C LEU A 85 19.13 -14.36 12.75
N GLN A 86 19.07 -15.37 13.61
CA GLN A 86 20.00 -16.48 13.57
C GLN A 86 19.99 -17.15 12.19
N GLY A 87 21.15 -17.28 11.58
CA GLY A 87 21.34 -17.89 10.26
C GLY A 87 21.22 -16.92 9.08
N PHE A 88 20.89 -15.64 9.29
CA PHE A 88 20.93 -14.65 8.21
C PHE A 88 22.36 -14.25 7.87
N ALA A 89 22.67 -14.15 6.58
CA ALA A 89 23.93 -13.58 6.12
C ALA A 89 23.95 -12.05 6.35
N PRO A 90 25.12 -11.44 6.61
CA PRO A 90 25.20 -10.00 6.83
C PRO A 90 24.65 -9.14 5.69
N GLU A 91 24.78 -9.58 4.45
CA GLU A 91 24.25 -8.92 3.24
C GLU A 91 22.73 -9.00 3.11
N ASP A 92 22.07 -9.86 3.86
CA ASP A 92 20.62 -10.01 3.90
C ASP A 92 19.95 -9.19 5.00
N VAL A 93 20.75 -8.51 5.83
CA VAL A 93 20.24 -7.70 6.93
C VAL A 93 20.70 -6.24 6.77
N ASN A 94 19.73 -5.32 6.66
CA ASN A 94 20.02 -3.90 6.63
C ASN A 94 19.44 -3.22 7.85
N VAL A 95 20.30 -2.54 8.62
CA VAL A 95 19.95 -1.86 9.87
C VAL A 95 20.24 -0.38 9.74
N VAL A 96 19.22 0.44 9.92
CA VAL A 96 19.35 1.90 9.87
C VAL A 96 19.05 2.53 11.23
N GLY A 97 19.94 3.42 11.66
CA GLY A 97 19.72 4.29 12.80
C GLY A 97 19.33 5.68 12.32
N THR A 98 18.29 6.26 12.92
CA THR A 98 17.70 7.51 12.47
C THR A 98 17.97 8.68 13.43
N TYR A 99 17.04 9.59 13.57
CA TYR A 99 17.18 10.88 14.26
C TYR A 99 17.92 10.81 15.60
N THR A 100 17.50 9.98 16.54
CA THR A 100 18.08 9.98 17.90
C THR A 100 19.54 9.54 17.90
N LEU A 101 19.89 8.47 17.17
CA LEU A 101 21.28 8.02 17.05
C LEU A 101 22.13 9.02 16.26
N ARG A 102 21.56 9.69 15.25
CA ARG A 102 22.24 10.75 14.50
C ARG A 102 22.53 11.97 15.36
N ARG A 103 21.66 12.30 16.31
CA ARG A 103 21.81 13.44 17.23
C ARG A 103 22.72 13.16 18.42
N ALA A 104 22.74 11.93 18.89
CA ALA A 104 23.49 11.55 20.09
C ALA A 104 25.01 11.75 19.91
N VAL A 105 25.62 12.61 20.72
CA VAL A 105 27.05 12.86 20.69
C VAL A 105 27.88 11.67 21.20
N ASN A 106 27.25 10.76 21.92
CA ASN A 106 27.82 9.52 22.44
C ASN A 106 27.24 8.26 21.75
N ASN A 107 26.83 8.38 20.49
CA ASN A 107 26.27 7.24 19.74
C ASN A 107 27.27 6.08 19.58
N ASP A 108 28.57 6.37 19.60
CA ASP A 108 29.64 5.39 19.59
C ASP A 108 29.58 4.42 20.79
N LYS A 109 29.14 4.92 21.97
CA LYS A 109 28.91 4.10 23.16
C LYS A 109 27.76 3.10 22.94
N PHE A 110 26.66 3.57 22.33
CA PHE A 110 25.54 2.70 21.92
C PHE A 110 26.02 1.63 20.93
N LEU A 111 26.72 2.04 19.87
CA LEU A 111 27.19 1.13 18.82
C LEU A 111 28.13 0.05 19.36
N ARG A 112 29.06 0.42 20.27
CA ARG A 112 29.95 -0.56 20.93
C ARG A 112 29.20 -1.58 21.78
N GLN A 113 28.20 -1.13 22.56
CA GLN A 113 27.40 -2.04 23.38
C GLN A 113 26.49 -2.92 22.51
N ALA A 114 25.91 -2.36 21.47
CA ALA A 114 25.09 -3.09 20.50
C ALA A 114 25.91 -4.20 19.80
N ALA A 115 27.14 -3.91 19.37
CA ALA A 115 28.00 -4.89 18.68
C ALA A 115 28.32 -6.13 19.53
N ALA A 116 28.20 -6.05 20.85
CA ALA A 116 28.43 -7.19 21.76
C ALA A 116 27.28 -8.23 21.71
N VAL A 117 26.07 -7.82 21.28
CA VAL A 117 24.86 -8.67 21.31
C VAL A 117 24.17 -8.80 19.93
N PHE A 118 24.58 -7.98 18.98
CA PHE A 118 23.95 -7.89 17.67
C PHE A 118 25.02 -7.87 16.56
N PRO A 119 25.12 -8.92 15.73
CA PRO A 119 26.27 -9.13 14.83
C PRO A 119 26.20 -8.35 13.51
N TYR A 120 25.17 -7.53 13.30
CA TYR A 120 24.98 -6.80 12.06
C TYR A 120 25.37 -5.33 12.20
N PRO A 121 25.97 -4.71 11.16
CA PRO A 121 26.37 -3.30 11.21
C PRO A 121 25.14 -2.38 11.25
N ILE A 122 25.20 -1.35 12.12
CA ILE A 122 24.17 -0.33 12.23
C ILE A 122 24.63 0.90 11.43
N ASN A 123 23.87 1.26 10.39
CA ASN A 123 24.13 2.40 9.54
C ASN A 123 23.33 3.61 10.03
N ILE A 124 24.00 4.60 10.61
CA ILE A 124 23.34 5.87 10.98
C ILE A 124 23.21 6.72 9.72
N ILE A 125 21.98 6.87 9.23
CA ILE A 125 21.70 7.56 7.95
C ILE A 125 21.40 9.05 8.14
N SER A 126 21.73 9.86 7.13
CA SER A 126 21.36 11.29 7.10
C SER A 126 19.84 11.48 6.99
N GLY A 127 19.32 12.64 7.38
CA GLY A 127 17.89 12.95 7.22
C GLY A 127 17.42 12.92 5.76
N GLN A 128 18.28 13.36 4.82
CA GLN A 128 17.95 13.25 3.40
C GLN A 128 17.93 11.81 2.89
N THR A 129 18.85 10.96 3.36
CA THR A 129 18.85 9.53 3.03
C THR A 129 17.61 8.86 3.62
N GLU A 130 17.25 9.18 4.86
CA GLU A 130 16.02 8.73 5.51
C GLU A 130 14.79 9.10 4.68
N ALA A 131 14.66 10.37 4.30
CA ALA A 131 13.57 10.88 3.47
C ALA A 131 13.48 10.15 2.12
N LYS A 132 14.59 9.98 1.40
CA LYS A 132 14.61 9.25 0.12
C LYS A 132 14.23 7.78 0.29
N THR A 133 14.65 7.15 1.38
CA THR A 133 14.32 5.74 1.67
C THR A 133 12.83 5.60 2.02
N ILE A 134 12.27 6.54 2.79
CA ILE A 134 10.81 6.60 3.06
C ILE A 134 10.04 6.76 1.75
N TYR A 135 10.46 7.68 0.89
CA TYR A 135 9.83 7.88 -0.42
C TYR A 135 9.81 6.59 -1.25
N ALA A 136 10.93 5.87 -1.32
CA ALA A 136 11.00 4.58 -1.98
C ALA A 136 10.01 3.57 -1.37
N GLY A 137 9.94 3.48 -0.03
CA GLY A 137 9.00 2.59 0.68
C GLY A 137 7.54 2.91 0.36
N VAL A 138 7.17 4.19 0.33
CA VAL A 138 5.84 4.64 -0.07
C VAL A 138 5.58 4.29 -1.53
N CYS A 139 6.49 4.61 -2.44
CA CYS A 139 6.33 4.33 -3.87
C CYS A 139 6.19 2.83 -4.17
N HIS A 140 6.84 1.96 -3.41
CA HIS A 140 6.75 0.50 -3.59
C HIS A 140 5.49 -0.13 -2.99
N THR A 141 4.70 0.62 -2.24
CA THR A 141 3.52 0.10 -1.54
C THR A 141 2.21 0.78 -1.96
N GLN A 142 2.29 1.96 -2.57
CA GLN A 142 1.12 2.75 -2.95
C GLN A 142 0.93 2.81 -4.47
N PRO A 143 -0.33 2.79 -4.95
CA PRO A 143 -0.64 2.69 -6.39
C PRO A 143 -0.51 4.02 -7.14
N GLU A 144 -0.40 5.15 -6.45
CA GLU A 144 -0.38 6.46 -7.08
C GLU A 144 0.81 6.60 -8.03
N SER A 145 0.53 7.02 -9.26
CA SER A 145 1.52 7.38 -10.27
C SER A 145 1.71 8.90 -10.34
N GLY A 146 2.78 9.33 -10.99
CA GLY A 146 3.08 10.74 -11.20
C GLY A 146 3.62 11.43 -9.95
N ARG A 147 3.47 12.76 -9.93
CA ARG A 147 4.09 13.57 -8.88
C ARG A 147 3.33 13.49 -7.56
N LYS A 148 4.04 13.13 -6.49
CA LYS A 148 3.48 12.97 -5.15
C LYS A 148 4.30 13.69 -4.08
N LEU A 149 3.59 14.23 -3.08
CA LEU A 149 4.16 14.75 -1.85
C LEU A 149 4.02 13.67 -0.77
N VAL A 150 5.13 13.26 -0.18
CA VAL A 150 5.17 12.31 0.93
C VAL A 150 5.58 13.05 2.20
N ILE A 151 4.80 12.87 3.27
CA ILE A 151 5.04 13.41 4.60
C ILE A 151 5.17 12.25 5.58
N ASP A 152 6.26 12.23 6.34
CA ASP A 152 6.49 11.27 7.41
C ASP A 152 6.71 11.99 8.73
N ILE A 153 5.81 11.82 9.70
CA ILE A 153 5.95 12.44 11.02
C ILE A 153 6.42 11.38 12.01
N GLY A 154 7.73 11.35 12.20
CA GLY A 154 8.39 10.46 13.14
C GLY A 154 8.39 10.96 14.60
N GLY A 155 9.17 10.29 15.45
CA GLY A 155 9.31 10.68 16.86
C GLY A 155 10.15 11.92 17.09
N GLY A 156 11.23 12.10 16.32
CA GLY A 156 12.18 13.22 16.48
C GLY A 156 12.27 14.15 15.27
N SER A 157 11.94 13.67 14.07
CA SER A 157 11.99 14.42 12.83
C SER A 157 10.71 14.26 12.03
N THR A 158 10.56 15.11 11.03
CA THR A 158 9.55 15.00 9.98
C THR A 158 10.24 15.13 8.63
N GLU A 159 10.00 14.16 7.78
CA GLU A 159 10.51 14.08 6.42
C GLU A 159 9.42 14.53 5.45
N MET A 160 9.82 15.32 4.45
CA MET A 160 8.96 15.87 3.41
C MET A 160 9.64 15.65 2.05
N ILE A 161 8.98 14.94 1.16
CA ILE A 161 9.57 14.56 -0.11
C ILE A 161 8.59 14.82 -1.25
N ILE A 162 9.04 15.52 -2.28
CA ILE A 162 8.38 15.53 -3.58
C ILE A 162 9.19 14.68 -4.54
N GLY A 163 8.50 13.79 -5.24
CA GLY A 163 9.11 13.01 -6.31
C GLY A 163 8.11 12.71 -7.42
N ASP A 164 8.61 12.25 -8.53
CA ASP A 164 7.84 11.82 -9.69
C ASP A 164 8.04 10.33 -9.90
N ASP A 165 6.96 9.57 -9.85
CA ASP A 165 6.96 8.10 -9.77
C ASP A 165 7.93 7.59 -8.69
N PHE A 166 9.04 6.94 -9.05
CA PHE A 166 10.05 6.43 -8.13
C PHE A 166 11.23 7.39 -7.90
N THR A 167 11.26 8.53 -8.57
CA THR A 167 12.39 9.45 -8.52
C THR A 167 12.13 10.58 -7.53
N PRO A 168 12.83 10.65 -6.39
CA PRO A 168 12.73 11.80 -5.49
C PRO A 168 13.37 13.03 -6.14
N LEU A 169 12.62 14.13 -6.19
CA LEU A 169 13.08 15.43 -6.73
C LEU A 169 13.66 16.32 -5.64
N VAL A 170 12.92 16.45 -4.53
CA VAL A 170 13.35 17.21 -3.34
C VAL A 170 13.04 16.35 -2.11
N ALA A 171 13.99 16.29 -1.19
CA ALA A 171 13.87 15.51 0.03
C ALA A 171 14.45 16.28 1.21
N GLU A 172 13.63 16.65 2.16
CA GLU A 172 13.98 17.42 3.33
C GLU A 172 13.59 16.70 4.63
N SER A 173 14.39 16.89 5.64
CA SER A 173 14.16 16.43 7.01
C SER A 173 14.28 17.59 7.99
N ARG A 174 13.26 17.77 8.82
CA ARG A 174 13.23 18.84 9.82
C ARG A 174 13.16 18.27 11.24
N HIS A 175 13.83 18.92 12.18
CA HIS A 175 13.82 18.53 13.59
C HIS A 175 12.51 18.91 14.27
N MET A 176 11.46 18.18 13.91
CA MET A 176 10.13 18.28 14.49
C MET A 176 9.46 16.90 14.47
N GLY A 177 9.33 16.27 15.60
CA GLY A 177 8.71 14.96 15.75
C GLY A 177 7.79 14.92 16.95
N CYS A 178 6.87 13.96 16.96
CA CYS A 178 5.82 13.91 17.98
C CYS A 178 6.37 13.71 19.42
N VAL A 179 7.46 12.96 19.59
CA VAL A 179 8.11 12.77 20.92
C VAL A 179 8.85 14.02 21.35
N SER A 180 9.65 14.63 20.45
CA SER A 180 10.39 15.84 20.77
C SER A 180 9.47 17.03 21.07
N PHE A 181 8.33 17.12 20.38
CA PHE A 181 7.32 18.15 20.63
C PHE A 181 6.52 17.90 21.90
N ALA A 182 6.21 16.63 22.24
CA ALA A 182 5.60 16.27 23.52
C ALA A 182 6.45 16.80 24.69
N LYS A 183 7.75 16.47 24.70
CA LYS A 183 8.68 16.88 25.74
C LYS A 183 8.81 18.41 25.85
N LYS A 184 8.79 19.12 24.72
CA LYS A 184 9.05 20.57 24.69
C LYS A 184 7.81 21.41 24.98
N PHE A 185 6.65 21.07 24.43
CA PHE A 185 5.46 21.92 24.43
C PHE A 185 4.33 21.41 25.31
N PHE A 186 4.37 20.15 25.74
CA PHE A 186 3.34 19.54 26.56
C PHE A 186 3.94 18.90 27.81
N PRO A 187 4.62 19.71 28.66
CA PRO A 187 5.23 19.19 29.87
C PRO A 187 4.15 18.55 30.75
N ASN A 188 4.49 17.42 31.37
CA ASN A 188 3.58 16.62 32.20
C ASN A 188 2.31 16.13 31.52
N GLY A 189 2.19 16.25 30.19
CA GLY A 189 0.98 15.84 29.44
C GLY A 189 -0.16 16.84 29.44
N GLU A 190 0.07 18.08 29.87
CA GLU A 190 -0.94 19.14 29.90
C GLU A 190 -1.31 19.59 28.48
N ILE A 191 -2.62 19.62 28.20
CA ILE A 191 -3.20 20.10 26.94
C ILE A 191 -3.81 21.48 27.19
N SER A 192 -3.34 22.49 26.47
CA SER A 192 -3.99 23.80 26.38
C SER A 192 -3.95 24.33 24.96
N LYS A 193 -4.81 25.29 24.66
CA LYS A 193 -4.79 25.98 23.36
C LYS A 193 -3.47 26.67 23.13
N GLU A 194 -2.89 27.27 24.18
CA GLU A 194 -1.61 27.95 24.16
C GLU A 194 -0.47 26.99 23.82
N ASN A 195 -0.40 25.84 24.50
CA ASN A 195 0.63 24.82 24.26
C ASN A 195 0.52 24.27 22.83
N PHE A 196 -0.70 24.00 22.38
CA PHE A 196 -0.94 23.53 21.03
C PHE A 196 -0.48 24.54 19.98
N GLU A 197 -0.88 25.82 20.14
CA GLU A 197 -0.54 26.87 19.19
C GLU A 197 0.96 27.17 19.17
N GLN A 198 1.64 27.15 20.33
CA GLN A 198 3.10 27.26 20.41
C GLN A 198 3.78 26.11 19.65
N ALA A 199 3.30 24.89 19.82
CA ALA A 199 3.81 23.73 19.09
C ALA A 199 3.58 23.89 17.57
N ARG A 200 2.35 24.25 17.17
CA ARG A 200 2.01 24.48 15.76
C ARG A 200 2.88 25.58 15.13
N GLN A 201 3.00 26.72 15.79
CA GLN A 201 3.82 27.83 15.29
C GLN A 201 5.32 27.45 15.18
N SER A 202 5.82 26.69 16.16
CA SER A 202 7.18 26.16 16.09
C SER A 202 7.39 25.22 14.89
N ALA A 203 6.37 24.44 14.51
CA ALA A 203 6.42 23.61 13.32
C ALA A 203 6.39 24.47 12.05
N VAL A 204 5.48 25.46 11.97
CA VAL A 204 5.42 26.41 10.83
C VAL A 204 6.76 27.04 10.58
N ASN A 205 7.40 27.62 11.61
CA ASN A 205 8.70 28.31 11.48
C ASN A 205 9.83 27.37 10.99
N LYS A 206 9.66 26.05 11.11
CA LYS A 206 10.66 25.07 10.65
C LYS A 206 10.48 24.64 9.21
N ILE A 207 9.33 24.90 8.60
CA ILE A 207 9.01 24.40 7.26
C ILE A 207 8.52 25.49 6.30
N GLU A 208 8.28 26.73 6.77
CA GLU A 208 7.78 27.82 5.93
C GLU A 208 8.74 28.17 4.78
N ASP A 209 10.04 28.01 4.99
CA ASP A 209 11.08 28.19 3.97
C ASP A 209 10.91 27.24 2.77
N LEU A 210 10.32 26.08 2.98
CA LEU A 210 10.08 25.08 1.92
C LEU A 210 8.83 25.38 1.08
N SER A 211 7.92 26.20 1.59
CA SER A 211 6.59 26.43 1.01
C SER A 211 6.65 26.82 -0.47
N TRP A 212 7.52 27.76 -0.83
CA TRP A 212 7.60 28.26 -2.20
C TRP A 212 8.09 27.19 -3.19
N GLU A 213 9.18 26.49 -2.85
CA GLU A 213 9.76 25.47 -3.72
C GLU A 213 8.81 24.29 -3.92
N TYR A 214 8.19 23.82 -2.84
CA TYR A 214 7.26 22.68 -2.85
C TYR A 214 6.00 22.99 -3.64
N ARG A 215 5.39 24.18 -3.42
CA ARG A 215 4.21 24.61 -4.19
C ARG A 215 4.52 24.83 -5.66
N LYS A 216 5.70 25.33 -6.01
CA LYS A 216 6.15 25.51 -7.39
C LYS A 216 6.31 24.17 -8.11
N LEU A 217 6.87 23.15 -7.45
CA LEU A 217 6.97 21.81 -8.00
C LEU A 217 5.58 21.18 -8.16
N GLY A 218 4.69 21.41 -7.20
CA GLY A 218 3.33 20.87 -7.18
C GLY A 218 3.30 19.36 -7.02
N TRP A 219 2.12 18.82 -6.81
CA TRP A 219 1.84 17.37 -6.65
C TRP A 219 0.42 17.04 -7.12
N GLN A 220 0.19 15.78 -7.47
CA GLN A 220 -1.11 15.23 -7.83
C GLN A 220 -1.74 14.46 -6.67
N SER A 221 -0.91 13.93 -5.78
CA SER A 221 -1.34 13.20 -4.60
C SER A 221 -0.48 13.54 -3.38
N VAL A 222 -1.09 13.46 -2.20
CA VAL A 222 -0.41 13.64 -0.91
C VAL A 222 -0.56 12.36 -0.09
N LEU A 223 0.57 11.81 0.31
CA LEU A 223 0.65 10.58 1.09
C LEU A 223 1.34 10.86 2.41
N GLY A 224 0.77 10.33 3.47
CA GLY A 224 1.32 10.45 4.80
C GLY A 224 1.68 9.10 5.39
N SER A 225 2.84 8.97 6.03
CA SER A 225 3.33 7.73 6.63
C SER A 225 3.67 7.87 8.11
N SER A 226 4.13 6.79 8.70
CA SER A 226 4.50 6.65 10.11
C SER A 226 3.37 6.74 11.14
N GLY A 227 3.76 6.62 12.39
CA GLY A 227 2.84 6.37 13.50
C GLY A 227 1.87 7.52 13.79
N THR A 228 2.27 8.78 13.59
CA THR A 228 1.42 9.93 13.82
C THR A 228 0.26 9.96 12.83
N ILE A 229 0.57 9.90 11.55
CA ILE A 229 -0.46 9.94 10.49
C ILE A 229 -1.32 8.68 10.53
N LYS A 230 -0.73 7.51 10.83
CA LYS A 230 -1.50 6.27 11.06
C LYS A 230 -2.55 6.44 12.15
N THR A 231 -2.20 7.07 13.27
CA THR A 231 -3.13 7.28 14.38
C THR A 231 -4.24 8.24 13.98
N VAL A 232 -3.93 9.34 13.29
CA VAL A 232 -4.94 10.28 12.76
C VAL A 232 -5.89 9.57 11.79
N TYR A 233 -5.34 8.80 10.86
CA TYR A 233 -6.12 7.96 9.94
C TYR A 233 -7.06 7.00 10.67
N GLN A 234 -6.57 6.29 11.71
CA GLN A 234 -7.38 5.35 12.50
C GLN A 234 -8.52 6.04 13.24
N VAL A 235 -8.26 7.21 13.84
CA VAL A 235 -9.29 8.01 14.52
C VAL A 235 -10.33 8.51 13.53
N ILE A 236 -9.92 9.06 12.38
CA ILE A 236 -10.85 9.54 11.34
C ILE A 236 -11.70 8.38 10.81
N THR A 237 -11.08 7.22 10.55
CA THR A 237 -11.81 6.02 10.08
C THR A 237 -12.86 5.55 11.10
N ALA A 238 -12.54 5.65 12.38
CA ALA A 238 -13.44 5.22 13.45
C ALA A 238 -14.56 6.23 13.78
N THR A 239 -14.38 7.52 13.45
CA THR A 239 -15.26 8.59 13.97
C THR A 239 -15.92 9.46 12.90
N LEU A 240 -15.31 9.65 11.74
CA LEU A 240 -15.73 10.65 10.76
C LEU A 240 -15.95 10.09 9.34
N ASP A 241 -15.03 9.26 8.83
CA ASP A 241 -15.08 8.78 7.46
C ASP A 241 -14.45 7.38 7.36
N PRO A 242 -15.20 6.34 6.97
CA PRO A 242 -14.70 4.98 6.82
C PRO A 242 -13.52 4.85 5.82
N ASN A 243 -13.38 5.77 4.87
CA ASN A 243 -12.26 5.79 3.92
C ASN A 243 -10.97 6.35 4.52
N GLY A 244 -11.06 7.03 5.67
CA GLY A 244 -9.91 7.53 6.42
C GLY A 244 -9.13 8.66 5.73
N ILE A 245 -9.73 9.35 4.74
CA ILE A 245 -9.09 10.50 4.08
C ILE A 245 -8.96 11.64 5.08
N ILE A 246 -7.75 12.14 5.28
CA ILE A 246 -7.45 13.27 6.15
C ILE A 246 -7.64 14.54 5.33
N THR A 247 -8.71 15.30 5.61
CA THR A 247 -8.93 16.63 5.04
C THR A 247 -8.64 17.70 6.07
N ALA A 248 -8.40 18.95 5.63
CA ALA A 248 -8.19 20.09 6.54
C ALA A 248 -9.36 20.25 7.52
N GLU A 249 -10.61 20.10 7.05
CA GLU A 249 -11.82 20.16 7.88
C GLU A 249 -11.86 19.06 8.95
N ARG A 250 -11.59 17.82 8.56
CA ARG A 250 -11.58 16.68 9.49
C ARG A 250 -10.46 16.78 10.51
N LEU A 251 -9.29 17.27 10.07
CA LEU A 251 -8.16 17.52 10.95
C LEU A 251 -8.50 18.60 11.97
N GLN A 252 -9.14 19.70 11.56
CA GLN A 252 -9.60 20.76 12.46
C GLN A 252 -10.64 20.23 13.47
N ASN A 253 -11.63 19.46 13.01
CA ASN A 253 -12.60 18.82 13.91
C ASN A 253 -11.92 17.94 14.96
N LEU A 254 -10.91 17.20 14.55
CA LEU A 254 -10.14 16.34 15.47
C LEU A 254 -9.34 17.16 16.49
N ILE A 255 -8.74 18.27 16.07
CA ILE A 255 -8.04 19.21 16.94
C ILE A 255 -9.01 19.79 17.97
N ASP A 256 -10.16 20.30 17.52
CA ASP A 256 -11.16 20.91 18.40
C ASP A 256 -11.67 19.93 19.47
N ARG A 257 -11.89 18.68 19.10
CA ARG A 257 -12.26 17.60 20.04
C ARG A 257 -11.14 17.30 21.04
N THR A 258 -9.90 17.27 20.56
CA THR A 258 -8.73 16.95 21.38
C THR A 258 -8.46 18.05 22.41
N LEU A 259 -8.67 19.31 22.03
CA LEU A 259 -8.50 20.49 22.90
C LEU A 259 -9.62 20.66 23.95
N GLN A 260 -10.60 19.78 24.01
CA GLN A 260 -11.59 19.71 25.10
C GLN A 260 -11.02 19.01 26.33
N ALA A 261 -9.99 18.18 26.17
CA ALA A 261 -9.26 17.55 27.28
C ALA A 261 -8.18 18.49 27.81
N SER A 262 -7.91 18.40 29.12
CA SER A 262 -6.87 19.17 29.81
C SER A 262 -5.55 18.39 29.96
N HIS A 263 -5.61 17.07 29.79
CA HIS A 263 -4.45 16.19 29.96
C HIS A 263 -4.52 15.00 29.00
N PHE A 264 -3.36 14.45 28.61
CA PHE A 264 -3.28 13.30 27.70
C PHE A 264 -4.09 12.10 28.20
N GLU A 265 -4.11 11.85 29.51
CA GLU A 265 -4.84 10.72 30.12
C GLU A 265 -6.38 10.84 29.98
N GLU A 266 -6.88 12.05 29.77
CA GLU A 266 -8.32 12.29 29.56
C GLU A 266 -8.79 11.99 28.13
N LEU A 267 -7.85 11.77 27.20
CA LEU A 267 -8.16 11.51 25.79
C LEU A 267 -8.81 10.14 25.61
N ASN A 268 -10.13 10.16 25.42
CA ASN A 268 -10.92 8.98 25.10
C ASN A 268 -11.59 9.18 23.74
N ILE A 269 -10.85 8.90 22.68
CA ILE A 269 -11.29 9.06 21.29
C ILE A 269 -11.28 7.70 20.60
N ALA A 270 -12.40 7.31 19.98
CA ALA A 270 -12.49 6.05 19.25
C ALA A 270 -11.42 5.99 18.16
N GLY A 271 -10.71 4.87 18.05
CA GLY A 271 -9.60 4.68 17.10
C GLY A 271 -8.23 5.16 17.61
N LEU A 272 -8.17 5.91 18.73
CA LEU A 272 -6.91 6.30 19.35
C LEU A 272 -6.30 5.12 20.12
N ASN A 273 -5.11 4.69 19.69
CA ASN A 273 -4.38 3.64 20.39
C ASN A 273 -3.83 4.17 21.72
N PRO A 274 -4.07 3.49 22.87
CA PRO A 274 -3.52 3.87 24.17
C PRO A 274 -2.01 4.11 24.19
N ASP A 275 -1.25 3.34 23.41
CA ASP A 275 0.20 3.49 23.28
C ASP A 275 0.65 4.79 22.58
N ARG A 276 -0.29 5.56 22.03
CA ARG A 276 -0.02 6.77 21.24
C ARG A 276 -0.57 8.04 21.86
N VAL A 277 -1.26 7.95 22.98
CA VAL A 277 -1.91 9.07 23.66
C VAL A 277 -0.93 10.20 23.99
N ASP A 278 0.27 9.85 24.49
CA ASP A 278 1.36 10.75 24.87
C ASP A 278 1.98 11.56 23.71
N VAL A 279 1.79 11.13 22.49
CA VAL A 279 2.37 11.74 21.29
C VAL A 279 1.33 12.18 20.25
N PHE A 280 0.05 11.97 20.54
CA PHE A 280 -1.02 12.26 19.60
C PHE A 280 -1.22 13.76 19.39
N VAL A 281 -1.42 14.53 20.47
CA VAL A 281 -1.64 15.99 20.41
C VAL A 281 -0.44 16.72 19.79
N PRO A 282 0.81 16.44 20.21
CA PRO A 282 1.99 17.00 19.54
C PRO A 282 2.07 16.68 18.05
N GLY A 283 1.69 15.44 17.68
CA GLY A 283 1.63 15.02 16.30
C GLY A 283 0.58 15.76 15.48
N LEU A 284 -0.61 16.03 16.06
CA LEU A 284 -1.64 16.85 15.44
C LEU A 284 -1.17 18.29 15.18
N ALA A 285 -0.44 18.90 16.12
CA ALA A 285 0.10 20.25 15.96
C ALA A 285 1.08 20.32 14.77
N ILE A 286 1.97 19.31 14.63
CA ILE A 286 2.89 19.22 13.49
C ILE A 286 2.11 19.01 12.18
N LEU A 287 1.15 18.10 12.15
CA LEU A 287 0.37 17.80 10.96
C LEU A 287 -0.47 19.02 10.51
N SER A 288 -1.07 19.75 11.47
CA SER A 288 -1.79 20.99 11.18
C SER A 288 -0.90 22.04 10.51
N ALA A 289 0.31 22.25 11.04
CA ALA A 289 1.29 23.15 10.44
C ALA A 289 1.66 22.74 9.00
N VAL A 290 1.81 21.44 8.74
CA VAL A 290 2.10 20.90 7.39
C VAL A 290 0.94 21.19 6.44
N PHE A 291 -0.30 20.99 6.87
CA PHE A 291 -1.48 21.31 6.06
C PHE A 291 -1.53 22.80 5.70
N ASP A 292 -1.31 23.67 6.67
CA ASP A 292 -1.37 25.12 6.49
C ASP A 292 -0.25 25.61 5.55
N VAL A 293 1.01 25.23 5.83
CA VAL A 293 2.18 25.74 5.08
C VAL A 293 2.16 25.29 3.63
N PHE A 294 1.81 24.04 3.36
CA PHE A 294 1.74 23.53 1.99
C PHE A 294 0.38 23.76 1.32
N GLY A 295 -0.66 24.15 2.07
CA GLY A 295 -2.02 24.35 1.55
C GLY A 295 -2.65 23.03 1.10
N LEU A 296 -2.56 22.01 1.94
CA LEU A 296 -3.08 20.68 1.62
C LEU A 296 -4.60 20.63 1.75
N GLU A 297 -5.27 20.13 0.73
CA GLU A 297 -6.72 19.86 0.77
C GLU A 297 -7.02 18.50 1.42
N ASN A 298 -6.23 17.49 1.06
CA ASN A 298 -6.39 16.14 1.57
C ASN A 298 -5.06 15.39 1.60
N MET A 299 -5.01 14.34 2.42
CA MET A 299 -3.88 13.41 2.54
C MET A 299 -4.43 12.00 2.73
N ARG A 300 -3.80 11.01 2.07
CA ARG A 300 -4.06 9.58 2.29
C ARG A 300 -2.97 8.96 3.13
N TYR A 301 -3.34 7.99 3.95
CA TYR A 301 -2.38 7.23 4.72
C TYR A 301 -1.71 6.15 3.86
N SER A 302 -0.38 6.02 4.01
CA SER A 302 0.44 4.95 3.45
C SER A 302 0.96 4.02 4.55
N ASP A 303 0.79 2.71 4.37
CA ASP A 303 1.44 1.71 5.24
C ASP A 303 2.94 1.57 4.93
N GLY A 304 3.39 1.97 3.73
CA GLY A 304 4.80 2.04 3.37
C GLY A 304 5.49 3.21 4.05
N ALA A 305 6.67 2.95 4.59
CA ALA A 305 7.51 3.91 5.30
C ALA A 305 9.00 3.51 5.16
N LEU A 306 9.85 3.96 6.10
CA LEU A 306 11.30 3.70 6.11
C LEU A 306 11.64 2.21 5.97
N ARG A 307 10.97 1.34 6.70
CA ARG A 307 11.26 -0.11 6.73
C ARG A 307 11.07 -0.76 5.37
N GLU A 308 9.96 -0.44 4.72
CA GLU A 308 9.65 -0.93 3.39
C GLU A 308 10.70 -0.43 2.40
N GLY A 309 11.13 0.83 2.49
CA GLY A 309 12.21 1.37 1.67
C GLY A 309 13.55 0.66 1.91
N VAL A 310 13.87 0.32 3.15
CA VAL A 310 15.07 -0.46 3.50
C VAL A 310 15.00 -1.88 2.92
N ILE A 311 13.85 -2.56 3.02
CA ILE A 311 13.64 -3.88 2.40
C ILE A 311 13.84 -3.81 0.88
N TYR A 312 13.22 -2.83 0.22
CA TYR A 312 13.34 -2.67 -1.23
C TYR A 312 14.76 -2.29 -1.68
N SER A 313 15.57 -1.68 -0.81
CA SER A 313 16.97 -1.37 -1.12
C SER A 313 17.89 -2.60 -1.16
N LEU A 314 17.50 -3.71 -0.55
CA LEU A 314 18.25 -4.98 -0.53
C LEU A 314 18.16 -5.76 -1.86
N GLU A 315 17.24 -5.37 -2.75
CA GLU A 315 17.07 -6.03 -4.04
C GLU A 315 17.03 -5.01 -5.20
N LYS A 316 18.02 -5.06 -6.07
CA LYS A 316 18.17 -4.10 -7.18
C LYS A 316 17.11 -4.26 -8.29
N ASN A 317 16.48 -5.43 -8.38
CA ASN A 317 15.54 -5.76 -9.45
C ASN A 317 14.12 -5.20 -9.24
N PHE A 318 13.85 -4.53 -8.10
CA PHE A 318 12.54 -3.96 -7.81
C PHE A 318 12.22 -2.65 -8.53
N GLN A 319 13.05 -2.17 -9.42
CA GLN A 319 12.81 -0.95 -10.23
C GLN A 319 11.88 -1.23 -11.43
N VAL A 320 10.68 -1.76 -11.19
CA VAL A 320 9.68 -1.99 -12.24
C VAL A 320 8.59 -0.92 -12.14
N SER A 321 8.20 -0.39 -13.27
CA SER A 321 7.28 0.75 -13.42
C SER A 321 5.85 0.53 -12.92
N ASP A 322 5.41 -0.72 -12.70
CA ASP A 322 4.06 -1.02 -12.18
C ASP A 322 4.11 -2.11 -11.10
N ILE A 323 4.00 -1.66 -9.85
CA ILE A 323 4.03 -2.50 -8.66
C ILE A 323 2.90 -3.51 -8.65
N ARG A 324 1.70 -3.14 -9.11
CA ARG A 324 0.50 -4.00 -9.11
C ARG A 324 0.67 -5.17 -10.06
N THR A 325 1.22 -4.92 -11.25
CA THR A 325 1.57 -5.98 -12.19
C THR A 325 2.60 -6.92 -11.60
N ARG A 326 3.65 -6.40 -10.97
CA ARG A 326 4.65 -7.22 -10.27
C ARG A 326 4.01 -8.06 -9.16
N THR A 327 3.14 -7.46 -8.34
CA THR A 327 2.42 -8.16 -7.26
C THR A 327 1.54 -9.27 -7.84
N ALA A 328 0.78 -9.01 -8.88
CA ALA A 328 -0.08 -10.02 -9.51
C ALA A 328 0.73 -11.18 -10.13
N LEU A 329 1.83 -10.87 -10.82
CA LEU A 329 2.71 -11.89 -11.39
C LEU A 329 3.41 -12.70 -10.29
N GLY A 330 3.97 -12.03 -9.28
CA GLY A 330 4.63 -12.71 -8.14
C GLY A 330 3.68 -13.63 -7.38
N LEU A 331 2.42 -13.25 -7.21
CA LEU A 331 1.40 -14.13 -6.62
C LEU A 331 1.08 -15.31 -7.52
N ALA A 332 0.92 -15.10 -8.83
CA ALA A 332 0.66 -16.18 -9.76
C ALA A 332 1.78 -17.23 -9.73
N GLU A 333 3.02 -16.81 -9.65
CA GLU A 333 4.18 -17.70 -9.49
C GLU A 333 4.25 -18.34 -8.10
N GLN A 334 4.04 -17.56 -7.03
CA GLN A 334 4.05 -18.06 -5.64
C GLN A 334 3.05 -19.20 -5.43
N PHE A 335 1.87 -19.09 -6.04
CA PHE A 335 0.82 -20.11 -5.97
C PHE A 335 0.91 -21.14 -7.10
N ASN A 336 1.98 -21.11 -7.89
CA ASN A 336 2.27 -22.05 -9.01
C ASN A 336 1.08 -22.19 -9.95
N LEU A 337 0.51 -21.05 -10.39
CA LEU A 337 -0.62 -21.02 -11.31
C LEU A 337 -0.21 -21.46 -12.71
N ASP A 338 -1.19 -21.95 -13.48
CA ASP A 338 -1.07 -22.14 -14.92
C ASP A 338 -1.01 -20.76 -15.60
N LEU A 339 0.20 -20.22 -15.76
CA LEU A 339 0.43 -18.88 -16.30
C LEU A 339 -0.07 -18.76 -17.74
N GLU A 340 0.02 -19.81 -18.55
CA GLU A 340 -0.49 -19.79 -19.92
C GLU A 340 -2.01 -19.65 -19.93
N GLN A 341 -2.71 -20.36 -19.05
CA GLN A 341 -4.15 -20.24 -18.91
C GLN A 341 -4.55 -18.86 -18.36
N ALA A 342 -3.84 -18.39 -17.36
CA ALA A 342 -4.06 -17.07 -16.78
C ALA A 342 -3.91 -15.95 -17.83
N ASP A 343 -2.88 -16.03 -18.67
CA ASP A 343 -2.64 -15.07 -19.74
C ASP A 343 -3.68 -15.18 -20.87
N ARG A 344 -4.15 -16.39 -21.23
CA ARG A 344 -5.27 -16.55 -22.20
C ARG A 344 -6.53 -15.84 -21.71
N VAL A 345 -6.92 -16.04 -20.45
CA VAL A 345 -8.09 -15.36 -19.87
C VAL A 345 -7.86 -13.85 -19.81
N ALA A 346 -6.69 -13.39 -19.40
CA ALA A 346 -6.35 -11.97 -19.33
C ALA A 346 -6.36 -11.30 -20.70
N ASN A 347 -5.86 -11.95 -21.75
CA ASN A 347 -5.88 -11.45 -23.12
C ASN A 347 -7.32 -11.36 -23.65
N SER A 348 -8.15 -12.36 -23.42
CA SER A 348 -9.57 -12.31 -23.78
C SER A 348 -10.29 -11.16 -23.04
N ALA A 349 -10.02 -10.98 -21.75
CA ALA A 349 -10.58 -9.88 -20.97
C ALA A 349 -10.13 -8.51 -21.50
N LYS A 350 -8.85 -8.38 -21.89
CA LYS A 350 -8.31 -7.17 -22.50
C LYS A 350 -9.00 -6.86 -23.84
N THR A 351 -9.10 -7.85 -24.73
CA THR A 351 -9.78 -7.67 -26.05
C THR A 351 -11.23 -7.24 -25.89
N LEU A 352 -11.95 -7.80 -24.93
CA LEU A 352 -13.35 -7.45 -24.70
C LEU A 352 -13.49 -6.06 -24.04
N ILE A 353 -12.68 -5.74 -23.03
CA ILE A 353 -12.78 -4.46 -22.33
C ILE A 353 -12.34 -3.28 -23.20
N ASP A 354 -11.40 -3.48 -24.14
CA ASP A 354 -10.98 -2.44 -25.08
C ASP A 354 -12.09 -2.02 -26.06
N GLN A 355 -13.10 -2.86 -26.25
CA GLN A 355 -14.31 -2.53 -27.02
C GLN A 355 -15.36 -1.76 -26.20
N TYR A 356 -15.19 -1.66 -24.87
CA TYR A 356 -16.11 -0.94 -23.98
C TYR A 356 -15.74 0.55 -23.88
N THR A 357 -16.64 1.44 -24.30
CA THR A 357 -16.40 2.90 -24.37
C THR A 357 -17.32 3.71 -23.47
N HIS A 358 -18.32 3.09 -22.85
CA HIS A 358 -19.39 3.79 -22.12
C HIS A 358 -19.16 3.87 -20.61
N TRP A 359 -17.96 4.25 -20.19
CA TRP A 359 -17.61 4.39 -18.79
C TRP A 359 -18.43 5.47 -18.07
N GLN A 360 -18.98 5.17 -16.89
CA GLN A 360 -19.63 6.16 -16.03
C GLN A 360 -18.62 7.17 -15.45
N LYS A 361 -17.42 6.68 -15.14
CA LYS A 361 -16.30 7.49 -14.67
C LYS A 361 -15.10 7.32 -15.62
N PRO A 362 -15.04 8.04 -16.76
CA PRO A 362 -14.00 7.82 -17.77
C PRO A 362 -12.56 7.97 -17.26
N HIS A 363 -12.32 8.81 -16.25
CA HIS A 363 -11.00 9.00 -15.64
C HIS A 363 -10.51 7.78 -14.86
N LEU A 364 -11.36 6.82 -14.55
CA LEU A 364 -11.02 5.54 -13.90
C LEU A 364 -10.93 4.36 -14.88
N ALA A 365 -11.19 4.58 -16.17
CA ALA A 365 -11.25 3.52 -17.16
C ALA A 365 -9.98 2.66 -17.21
N ASP A 366 -8.81 3.28 -17.25
CA ASP A 366 -7.53 2.57 -17.30
C ASP A 366 -7.24 1.79 -16.00
N GLU A 367 -7.58 2.36 -14.84
CA GLU A 367 -7.47 1.66 -13.57
C GLU A 367 -8.36 0.42 -13.55
N MET A 368 -9.61 0.55 -13.97
CA MET A 368 -10.58 -0.55 -13.99
C MET A 368 -10.23 -1.64 -15.02
N LYS A 369 -9.70 -1.25 -16.20
CA LYS A 369 -9.17 -2.20 -17.19
C LYS A 369 -8.03 -3.04 -16.61
N ASN A 370 -7.10 -2.38 -15.94
CA ASN A 370 -5.97 -3.07 -15.30
C ASN A 370 -6.42 -4.01 -14.18
N LEU A 371 -7.39 -3.58 -13.34
CA LEU A 371 -7.98 -4.43 -12.29
C LEU A 371 -8.62 -5.70 -12.87
N LEU A 372 -9.29 -5.59 -14.01
CA LEU A 372 -9.85 -6.74 -14.72
C LEU A 372 -8.75 -7.73 -15.15
N ILE A 373 -7.64 -7.22 -15.71
CA ILE A 373 -6.51 -8.04 -16.19
C ILE A 373 -5.81 -8.73 -15.01
N TRP A 374 -5.59 -8.03 -13.90
CA TRP A 374 -4.99 -8.64 -12.70
C TRP A 374 -5.93 -9.67 -12.07
N ALA A 375 -7.25 -9.40 -12.04
CA ALA A 375 -8.23 -10.38 -11.57
C ALA A 375 -8.20 -11.65 -12.42
N ALA A 376 -8.16 -11.51 -13.76
CA ALA A 376 -8.08 -12.63 -14.69
C ALA A 376 -6.86 -13.52 -14.45
N ARG A 377 -5.71 -12.93 -14.09
CA ARG A 377 -4.49 -13.68 -13.77
C ARG A 377 -4.52 -14.40 -12.43
N LEU A 378 -5.35 -13.96 -11.49
CA LEU A 378 -5.37 -14.45 -10.11
C LEU A 378 -6.60 -15.33 -9.77
N LEU A 379 -7.37 -15.76 -10.78
CA LEU A 379 -8.60 -16.52 -10.59
C LEU A 379 -8.41 -17.81 -9.81
N GLU A 380 -7.29 -18.48 -10.01
CA GLU A 380 -7.03 -19.82 -9.52
C GLU A 380 -6.05 -19.89 -8.32
N VAL A 381 -5.70 -18.76 -7.67
CA VAL A 381 -4.80 -18.77 -6.50
C VAL A 381 -5.31 -19.68 -5.36
N GLY A 382 -6.62 -19.90 -5.29
CA GLY A 382 -7.25 -20.78 -4.30
C GLY A 382 -7.19 -22.27 -4.62
N ILE A 383 -6.65 -22.67 -5.79
CA ILE A 383 -6.56 -24.09 -6.18
C ILE A 383 -5.68 -24.88 -5.20
N VAL A 384 -4.74 -24.21 -4.54
CA VAL A 384 -3.88 -24.79 -3.49
C VAL A 384 -4.66 -25.26 -2.27
N ILE A 385 -5.86 -24.72 -2.05
CA ILE A 385 -6.76 -25.17 -0.98
C ILE A 385 -7.61 -26.30 -1.49
N ASN A 386 -8.39 -26.08 -2.56
CA ASN A 386 -9.24 -27.08 -3.18
C ASN A 386 -9.76 -26.57 -4.55
N HIS A 387 -9.83 -27.46 -5.53
CA HIS A 387 -10.45 -27.17 -6.82
C HIS A 387 -11.96 -26.84 -6.69
N ARG A 388 -12.67 -27.53 -5.78
CA ARG A 388 -14.09 -27.27 -5.53
C ARG A 388 -14.24 -25.91 -4.83
N ASN A 389 -15.05 -25.03 -5.40
CA ASN A 389 -15.23 -23.64 -4.93
C ASN A 389 -13.93 -22.79 -5.00
N VAL A 390 -13.06 -23.04 -5.99
CA VAL A 390 -11.81 -22.31 -6.18
C VAL A 390 -12.00 -20.80 -6.11
N GLN A 391 -13.07 -20.24 -6.69
CA GLN A 391 -13.39 -18.82 -6.64
C GLN A 391 -13.56 -18.27 -5.21
N LYS A 392 -14.08 -19.10 -4.28
CA LYS A 392 -14.21 -18.72 -2.86
C LYS A 392 -12.86 -18.72 -2.17
N HIS A 393 -12.06 -19.73 -2.44
CA HIS A 393 -10.72 -19.86 -1.87
C HIS A 393 -9.79 -18.77 -2.39
N SER A 394 -9.84 -18.49 -3.69
CA SER A 394 -9.07 -17.41 -4.30
C SER A 394 -9.44 -16.04 -3.71
N ALA A 395 -10.72 -15.75 -3.59
CA ALA A 395 -11.19 -14.51 -2.97
C ALA A 395 -10.73 -14.39 -1.50
N TYR A 396 -10.81 -15.49 -0.72
CA TYR A 396 -10.34 -15.51 0.66
C TYR A 396 -8.84 -15.22 0.77
N ILE A 397 -8.03 -15.87 -0.06
CA ILE A 397 -6.57 -15.63 -0.09
C ILE A 397 -6.30 -14.15 -0.41
N LEU A 398 -6.84 -13.64 -1.51
CA LEU A 398 -6.59 -12.26 -1.96
C LEU A 398 -7.12 -11.20 -0.98
N GLN A 399 -8.18 -11.52 -0.21
CA GLN A 399 -8.72 -10.63 0.82
C GLN A 399 -7.81 -10.50 2.03
N ASN A 400 -7.09 -11.58 2.39
CA ASN A 400 -6.30 -11.66 3.61
C ASN A 400 -4.79 -11.52 3.38
N MET A 401 -4.36 -11.39 2.12
CA MET A 401 -2.96 -11.13 1.77
C MET A 401 -2.68 -9.62 1.69
N GLU A 402 -1.44 -9.26 1.96
CA GLU A 402 -0.92 -7.94 1.57
C GLU A 402 -0.68 -7.92 0.07
N LEU A 403 -1.29 -6.96 -0.61
CA LEU A 403 -1.15 -6.72 -2.04
C LEU A 403 -0.45 -5.38 -2.28
N PRO A 404 0.90 -5.34 -2.30
CA PRO A 404 1.63 -4.10 -2.55
C PRO A 404 1.19 -3.43 -3.84
N GLY A 405 0.98 -2.12 -3.79
CA GLY A 405 0.47 -1.34 -4.91
C GLY A 405 -1.05 -1.28 -5.06
N PHE A 406 -1.80 -2.12 -4.34
CA PHE A 406 -3.26 -2.04 -4.32
C PHE A 406 -3.74 -1.32 -3.08
N ASP A 407 -4.56 -0.29 -3.24
CA ASP A 407 -5.29 0.28 -2.12
C ASP A 407 -6.50 -0.61 -1.71
N ARG A 408 -7.15 -0.26 -0.60
CA ARG A 408 -8.26 -1.07 -0.05
C ARG A 408 -9.43 -1.23 -1.02
N GLU A 409 -9.79 -0.19 -1.77
CA GLU A 409 -10.90 -0.27 -2.72
C GLU A 409 -10.53 -1.09 -3.95
N GLN A 410 -9.31 -0.94 -4.45
CA GLN A 410 -8.77 -1.76 -5.54
C GLN A 410 -8.71 -3.24 -5.15
N GLN A 411 -8.16 -3.54 -3.95
CA GLN A 411 -8.13 -4.91 -3.44
C GLN A 411 -9.55 -5.48 -3.30
N ARG A 412 -10.48 -4.68 -2.76
CA ARG A 412 -11.88 -5.09 -2.60
C ARG A 412 -12.54 -5.37 -3.95
N LEU A 413 -12.30 -4.55 -4.98
CA LEU A 413 -12.83 -4.80 -6.33
C LEU A 413 -12.20 -6.06 -6.93
N LEU A 414 -10.88 -6.21 -6.87
CA LEU A 414 -10.16 -7.40 -7.32
C LEU A 414 -10.72 -8.68 -6.69
N VAL A 415 -10.90 -8.68 -5.37
CA VAL A 415 -11.45 -9.82 -4.60
C VAL A 415 -12.87 -10.17 -5.09
N ASN A 416 -13.73 -9.17 -5.34
CA ASN A 416 -15.10 -9.42 -5.78
C ASN A 416 -15.16 -9.92 -7.23
N LEU A 417 -14.33 -9.41 -8.13
CA LEU A 417 -14.20 -9.95 -9.48
C LEU A 417 -13.81 -11.43 -9.44
N VAL A 418 -12.78 -11.77 -8.66
CA VAL A 418 -12.33 -13.15 -8.48
C VAL A 418 -13.40 -14.01 -7.78
N ARG A 419 -14.16 -13.45 -6.83
CA ARG A 419 -15.19 -14.19 -6.09
C ARG A 419 -16.35 -14.62 -6.94
N TYR A 420 -16.75 -13.78 -7.90
CA TYR A 420 -17.97 -13.95 -8.68
C TYR A 420 -17.72 -14.24 -10.17
N HIS A 421 -16.48 -14.54 -10.58
CA HIS A 421 -16.16 -14.86 -11.96
C HIS A 421 -16.84 -16.14 -12.48
N THR A 422 -17.40 -16.95 -11.60
CA THR A 422 -18.15 -18.17 -11.94
C THR A 422 -19.24 -18.44 -10.90
N GLY A 423 -20.25 -19.23 -11.27
CA GLY A 423 -21.39 -19.57 -10.42
C GLY A 423 -22.47 -18.48 -10.39
N ALA A 424 -23.58 -18.76 -9.70
CA ALA A 424 -24.67 -17.79 -9.52
C ALA A 424 -24.28 -16.70 -8.51
N PHE A 425 -24.73 -15.47 -8.76
CA PHE A 425 -24.63 -14.34 -7.84
C PHE A 425 -25.85 -13.44 -8.01
N LYS A 426 -26.14 -12.61 -7.01
CA LYS A 426 -27.19 -11.59 -7.06
C LYS A 426 -26.56 -10.21 -7.10
N LYS A 427 -27.25 -9.23 -7.64
CA LYS A 427 -26.77 -7.85 -7.71
C LYS A 427 -26.40 -7.29 -6.32
N ASN A 428 -27.17 -7.66 -5.29
CA ASN A 428 -26.93 -7.27 -3.90
C ASN A 428 -25.75 -8.00 -3.22
N ASP A 429 -25.18 -9.01 -3.86
CA ASP A 429 -23.98 -9.68 -3.35
C ASP A 429 -22.72 -8.84 -3.62
N LEU A 430 -22.79 -7.91 -4.59
CA LEU A 430 -21.70 -6.99 -4.89
C LEU A 430 -21.70 -5.83 -3.88
N PRO A 431 -20.56 -5.51 -3.29
CA PRO A 431 -20.46 -4.38 -2.38
C PRO A 431 -20.58 -3.05 -3.13
N ILE A 432 -21.10 -2.04 -2.46
CA ILE A 432 -21.09 -0.66 -2.95
C ILE A 432 -19.67 -0.12 -2.83
N PHE A 433 -19.16 0.49 -3.89
CA PHE A 433 -17.85 1.12 -3.94
C PHE A 433 -18.00 2.65 -3.91
N ALA A 434 -17.15 3.33 -3.13
CA ALA A 434 -17.15 4.79 -3.14
C ALA A 434 -16.51 5.35 -4.41
N ARG A 435 -15.46 4.68 -4.91
CA ARG A 435 -14.69 5.11 -6.09
C ARG A 435 -15.34 4.67 -7.39
N TYR A 436 -15.80 3.44 -7.51
CA TYR A 436 -16.28 2.84 -8.76
C TYR A 436 -17.79 2.94 -8.89
N ALA A 437 -18.29 3.12 -10.10
CA ALA A 437 -19.72 3.06 -10.38
C ALA A 437 -20.19 1.60 -10.45
N ASP A 438 -21.33 1.29 -9.85
CA ASP A 438 -21.86 -0.08 -9.79
C ASP A 438 -22.06 -0.71 -11.18
N GLU A 439 -22.47 0.11 -12.16
CA GLU A 439 -22.63 -0.36 -13.56
C GLU A 439 -21.29 -0.76 -14.19
N ASP A 440 -20.23 0.04 -13.97
CA ASP A 440 -18.91 -0.27 -14.50
C ASP A 440 -18.33 -1.52 -13.82
N VAL A 441 -18.57 -1.71 -12.52
CA VAL A 441 -18.18 -2.92 -11.76
C VAL A 441 -18.89 -4.16 -12.34
N LEU A 442 -20.19 -4.04 -12.63
CA LEU A 442 -20.95 -5.14 -13.24
C LEU A 442 -20.41 -5.48 -14.63
N VAL A 443 -20.06 -4.46 -15.44
CA VAL A 443 -19.44 -4.66 -16.76
C VAL A 443 -18.14 -5.45 -16.62
N LEU A 444 -17.22 -5.05 -15.71
CA LEU A 444 -15.98 -5.78 -15.48
C LEU A 444 -16.23 -7.24 -15.12
N LEU A 445 -17.17 -7.49 -14.21
CA LEU A 445 -17.50 -8.85 -13.79
C LEU A 445 -18.01 -9.70 -14.95
N LEU A 446 -18.93 -9.18 -15.76
CA LEU A 446 -19.48 -9.91 -16.90
C LEU A 446 -18.44 -10.19 -17.97
N LEU A 447 -17.57 -9.23 -18.28
CA LEU A 447 -16.45 -9.43 -19.21
C LEU A 447 -15.47 -10.48 -18.71
N LEU A 448 -15.18 -10.51 -17.41
CA LEU A 448 -14.35 -11.55 -16.81
C LEU A 448 -15.00 -12.93 -16.96
N ARG A 449 -16.29 -13.05 -16.67
CA ARG A 449 -17.06 -14.31 -16.80
C ARG A 449 -17.05 -14.82 -18.23
N ILE A 450 -17.31 -13.95 -19.21
CA ILE A 450 -17.23 -14.29 -20.63
C ILE A 450 -15.80 -14.76 -20.99
N SER A 451 -14.77 -14.05 -20.53
CA SER A 451 -13.37 -14.40 -20.78
C SER A 451 -13.01 -15.78 -20.23
N VAL A 452 -13.52 -16.13 -19.05
CA VAL A 452 -13.34 -17.47 -18.44
C VAL A 452 -14.05 -18.53 -19.30
N ILE A 453 -15.27 -18.28 -19.76
CA ILE A 453 -16.04 -19.21 -20.62
C ILE A 453 -15.27 -19.47 -21.93
N LEU A 454 -14.77 -18.43 -22.58
CA LEU A 454 -14.03 -18.54 -23.84
C LEU A 454 -12.75 -19.39 -23.71
N ASN A 455 -12.13 -19.42 -22.53
CA ASN A 455 -10.89 -20.15 -22.26
C ASN A 455 -11.08 -21.42 -21.42
N LYS A 456 -12.31 -21.93 -21.31
CA LYS A 456 -12.61 -23.11 -20.46
C LYS A 456 -11.97 -24.39 -20.97
N SER A 457 -11.68 -24.49 -22.25
CA SER A 457 -10.97 -25.64 -22.84
C SER A 457 -9.51 -25.75 -22.42
N ARG A 458 -8.93 -24.68 -21.88
CA ARG A 458 -7.48 -24.57 -21.56
C ARG A 458 -6.55 -24.81 -22.76
N GLN A 459 -7.05 -24.59 -23.97
CA GLN A 459 -6.27 -24.71 -25.21
C GLN A 459 -6.12 -23.34 -25.87
N ALA A 460 -5.04 -23.16 -26.62
CA ALA A 460 -4.89 -21.96 -27.44
C ALA A 460 -6.00 -21.90 -28.48
N THR A 461 -6.84 -20.88 -28.41
CA THR A 461 -7.88 -20.62 -29.41
C THR A 461 -7.54 -19.31 -30.11
N ASP A 462 -7.39 -19.35 -31.44
CA ASP A 462 -7.04 -18.19 -32.28
C ASP A 462 -8.16 -17.14 -32.43
N CYS A 463 -9.13 -17.10 -31.50
CA CYS A 463 -10.42 -16.43 -31.75
C CYS A 463 -10.68 -15.16 -30.94
N THR A 464 -9.84 -14.81 -29.96
CA THR A 464 -10.09 -13.64 -29.13
C THR A 464 -10.13 -12.33 -29.91
N ASP A 465 -9.34 -12.20 -30.97
CA ASP A 465 -9.27 -10.99 -31.79
C ASP A 465 -10.47 -10.86 -32.78
N LYS A 466 -11.33 -11.89 -32.86
CA LYS A 466 -12.45 -11.98 -33.82
C LYS A 466 -13.83 -11.94 -33.16
N ILE A 467 -13.88 -11.62 -31.88
CA ILE A 467 -15.13 -11.46 -31.12
C ILE A 467 -15.52 -10.00 -31.11
N ASN A 468 -16.73 -9.70 -31.55
CA ASN A 468 -17.29 -8.36 -31.49
C ASN A 468 -18.30 -8.28 -30.33
N LEU A 469 -18.09 -7.33 -29.42
CA LEU A 469 -18.96 -7.06 -28.29
C LEU A 469 -19.75 -5.78 -28.52
N ARG A 470 -21.07 -5.85 -28.38
CA ARG A 470 -21.97 -4.70 -28.34
C ARG A 470 -22.77 -4.69 -27.05
N ILE A 471 -22.76 -3.57 -26.34
CA ILE A 471 -23.54 -3.40 -25.13
C ILE A 471 -24.56 -2.29 -25.34
N ASN A 472 -25.86 -2.67 -25.31
CA ASN A 472 -26.97 -1.73 -25.33
C ASN A 472 -27.47 -1.54 -23.90
N ARG A 473 -27.09 -0.42 -23.26
CA ARG A 473 -27.47 -0.11 -21.87
C ARG A 473 -28.96 0.13 -21.71
N ALA A 474 -29.60 0.78 -22.68
CA ALA A 474 -31.02 1.10 -22.60
C ALA A 474 -31.90 -0.18 -22.61
N LEU A 475 -31.45 -1.20 -23.30
CA LEU A 475 -32.14 -2.50 -23.39
C LEU A 475 -31.52 -3.55 -22.45
N GLN A 476 -30.51 -3.19 -21.68
CA GLN A 476 -29.72 -4.13 -20.82
C GLN A 476 -29.30 -5.39 -21.61
N THR A 477 -28.93 -5.22 -22.89
CA THR A 477 -28.59 -6.31 -23.80
C THR A 477 -27.11 -6.30 -24.14
N TRP A 478 -26.49 -7.47 -24.04
CA TRP A 478 -25.13 -7.77 -24.42
C TRP A 478 -25.14 -8.69 -25.62
N GLU A 479 -24.49 -8.30 -26.68
CA GLU A 479 -24.41 -9.06 -27.91
C GLU A 479 -22.97 -9.43 -28.22
N LEU A 480 -22.70 -10.73 -28.33
CA LEU A 480 -21.42 -11.30 -28.74
C LEU A 480 -21.58 -11.88 -30.14
N THR A 481 -20.85 -11.35 -31.11
CA THR A 481 -20.79 -11.90 -32.46
C THR A 481 -19.45 -12.56 -32.68
N PHE A 482 -19.50 -13.84 -33.05
CA PHE A 482 -18.32 -14.66 -33.31
C PHE A 482 -18.08 -14.78 -34.82
N GLU A 483 -16.89 -15.24 -35.19
CA GLU A 483 -16.61 -15.64 -36.57
C GLU A 483 -17.51 -16.82 -36.97
N LYS A 484 -17.87 -16.88 -38.26
CA LYS A 484 -18.77 -17.90 -38.79
C LYS A 484 -18.29 -19.31 -38.44
N HIS A 485 -19.19 -20.15 -37.93
CA HIS A 485 -18.96 -21.52 -37.47
C HIS A 485 -18.08 -21.66 -36.22
N TYR A 486 -17.71 -20.56 -35.53
CA TYR A 486 -16.91 -20.68 -34.30
C TYR A 486 -17.66 -21.48 -33.22
N LEU A 487 -18.90 -21.14 -32.95
CA LEU A 487 -19.69 -21.79 -31.91
C LEU A 487 -20.03 -23.26 -32.27
N ASP A 488 -20.19 -23.55 -33.59
CA ASP A 488 -20.40 -24.92 -34.08
C ASP A 488 -19.18 -25.81 -33.79
N ASN A 489 -17.99 -25.24 -33.95
CA ASN A 489 -16.71 -25.91 -33.68
C ASN A 489 -16.30 -25.93 -32.21
N ASN A 490 -16.97 -25.13 -31.36
CA ASN A 490 -16.68 -25.00 -29.92
C ASN A 490 -17.96 -25.24 -29.08
N PRO A 491 -18.50 -26.46 -29.05
CA PRO A 491 -19.78 -26.76 -28.39
C PRO A 491 -19.71 -26.55 -26.86
N LEU A 492 -18.54 -26.64 -26.24
CA LEU A 492 -18.33 -26.32 -24.84
C LEU A 492 -18.59 -24.83 -24.57
N VAL A 493 -18.01 -23.94 -25.38
CA VAL A 493 -18.21 -22.49 -25.28
C VAL A 493 -19.68 -22.13 -25.48
N TRP A 494 -20.31 -22.69 -26.52
CA TRP A 494 -21.73 -22.47 -26.80
C TRP A 494 -22.61 -22.86 -25.60
N ASN A 495 -22.39 -24.06 -25.05
CA ASN A 495 -23.17 -24.53 -23.89
C ASN A 495 -23.00 -23.67 -22.64
N GLU A 496 -21.75 -23.25 -22.36
CA GLU A 496 -21.45 -22.37 -21.22
C GLU A 496 -22.04 -20.97 -21.39
N LEU A 497 -21.98 -20.38 -22.60
CA LEU A 497 -22.65 -19.10 -22.90
C LEU A 497 -24.16 -19.19 -22.72
N ARG A 498 -24.77 -20.33 -23.11
CA ARG A 498 -26.19 -20.58 -22.88
C ARG A 498 -26.55 -20.65 -21.39
N LEU A 499 -25.72 -21.32 -20.59
CA LEU A 499 -25.93 -21.37 -19.15
C LEU A 499 -25.75 -19.99 -18.52
N GLU A 500 -24.76 -19.25 -18.95
CA GLU A 500 -24.51 -17.87 -18.50
C GLU A 500 -25.68 -16.95 -18.88
N SER A 501 -26.19 -17.03 -20.12
CA SER A 501 -27.35 -16.26 -20.54
C SER A 501 -28.59 -16.50 -19.66
N ASN A 502 -28.77 -17.73 -19.15
CA ASN A 502 -29.85 -18.02 -18.20
C ASN A 502 -29.61 -17.42 -16.81
N LEU A 503 -28.37 -17.43 -16.31
CA LEU A 503 -28.03 -16.80 -15.02
C LEU A 503 -28.21 -15.28 -15.09
N LEU A 504 -27.88 -14.66 -16.20
CA LEU A 504 -27.98 -13.21 -16.39
C LEU A 504 -29.45 -12.71 -16.45
N LYS A 505 -30.40 -13.57 -16.79
CA LYS A 505 -31.85 -13.22 -16.74
C LYS A 505 -32.31 -12.89 -15.34
N ASP A 506 -31.74 -13.57 -14.33
CA ASP A 506 -32.02 -13.28 -12.90
C ASP A 506 -31.51 -11.90 -12.47
N LEU A 507 -30.59 -11.30 -13.25
CA LEU A 507 -30.06 -9.95 -13.08
C LEU A 507 -30.74 -8.91 -13.98
N GLU A 508 -31.81 -9.30 -14.70
CA GLU A 508 -32.50 -8.49 -15.69
C GLU A 508 -31.61 -8.12 -16.90
N LEU A 509 -30.60 -8.96 -17.19
CA LEU A 509 -29.68 -8.77 -18.30
C LEU A 509 -29.94 -9.82 -19.40
N SER A 510 -29.82 -9.43 -20.65
CA SER A 510 -29.94 -10.31 -21.81
C SER A 510 -28.57 -10.49 -22.47
N LEU A 511 -28.08 -11.72 -22.54
CA LEU A 511 -26.91 -12.08 -23.32
C LEU A 511 -27.31 -12.81 -24.57
N ILE A 512 -27.03 -12.20 -25.71
CA ILE A 512 -27.27 -12.74 -27.07
C ILE A 512 -25.91 -13.09 -27.67
N PHE A 513 -25.81 -14.24 -28.31
CA PHE A 513 -24.57 -14.66 -28.99
C PHE A 513 -24.90 -15.46 -30.27
N ASN A 514 -24.16 -15.19 -31.33
CA ASN A 514 -24.35 -15.74 -32.69
C ASN A 514 -23.00 -15.92 -33.41
#